data_888b025d4904bb6f7b36a7a242906a70
#
_entry.id   888b025d4904bb6f7b36a7a242906a70
#
_cell.length_a   1.000
_cell.length_b   1.000
_cell.length_c   1.000
_cell.angle_alpha   90.00
_cell.angle_beta   90.00
_cell.angle_gamma   90.00
#
_symmetry.space_group_name_H-M   'P 1'
#
loop_
_entity.id
_entity.type
_entity.pdbx_description
1 polymer ?
#
loop_
_entity_poly.entity_id
_entity_poly.type
_entity_poly.pdbx_seq_one_letter_code
_entity_poly.pdbx_strand_id
1 'polypeptide(L)' 'MADIVESLAGNKMLMLKKDIAFLRKRLAECADEDAKKAIRRELMEKETYYNILADRQRVNF' A
#
# COMPACT_ATOMS: atom_id res chain seq x y z
N MET A 1 24.67 8.64 4.46
CA MET A 1 24.11 7.58 5.32
C MET A 1 22.63 7.72 5.59
N ALA A 2 22.10 8.94 5.60
CA ALA A 2 20.64 9.14 5.63
C ALA A 2 19.93 8.47 4.43
N ASP A 3 20.66 8.28 3.35
CA ASP A 3 20.15 7.74 2.10
C ASP A 3 19.65 6.31 2.22
N ILE A 4 20.22 5.51 3.14
CA ILE A 4 19.82 4.11 3.31
C ILE A 4 18.40 4.04 3.91
N VAL A 5 18.12 4.87 4.91
CA VAL A 5 16.81 4.90 5.56
C VAL A 5 15.74 5.41 4.60
N GLU A 6 16.06 6.48 3.86
CA GLU A 6 15.15 7.01 2.85
C GLU A 6 14.92 6.01 1.73
N SER A 7 15.97 5.31 1.31
CA SER A 7 15.87 4.28 0.28
C SER A 7 14.97 3.12 0.73
N LEU A 8 15.09 2.68 1.99
CA LEU A 8 14.25 1.63 2.54
C LEU A 8 12.78 2.07 2.61
N ALA A 9 12.53 3.30 3.07
CA ALA A 9 11.17 3.83 3.13
C ALA A 9 10.58 3.97 1.73
N GLY A 10 11.36 4.46 0.77
CA GLY A 10 10.95 4.57 -0.62
C GLY A 10 10.63 3.23 -1.23
N ASN A 11 11.46 2.21 -0.99
CA ASN A 11 11.22 0.86 -1.48
C ASN A 11 9.94 0.27 -0.89
N LYS A 12 9.71 0.49 0.40
CA LYS A 12 8.51 0.00 1.07
C LYS A 12 7.25 0.63 0.50
N MET A 13 7.28 1.94 0.27
CA MET A 13 6.17 2.64 -0.37
C MET A 13 5.93 2.15 -1.79
N LEU A 14 6.98 1.90 -2.55
CA LEU A 14 6.87 1.39 -3.91
C LEU A 14 6.24 -0.01 -3.92
N MET A 15 6.64 -0.88 -3.01
CA MET A 15 6.07 -2.22 -2.89
C MET A 15 4.60 -2.15 -2.50
N LEU A 16 4.25 -1.28 -1.54
CA LEU A 16 2.86 -1.08 -1.15
C LEU A 16 2.02 -0.58 -2.32
N LYS A 17 2.57 0.36 -3.09
CA LYS A 17 1.88 0.90 -4.26
C LYS A 17 1.59 -0.20 -5.28
N LYS A 18 2.56 -1.08 -5.53
CA LYS A 18 2.38 -2.23 -6.43
C LYS A 18 1.34 -3.19 -5.90
N ASP A 19 1.37 -3.50 -4.60
CA ASP A 19 0.40 -4.39 -3.96
C ASP A 19 -1.00 -3.81 -4.03
N ILE A 20 -1.14 -2.51 -3.78
CA ILE A 20 -2.43 -1.83 -3.86
C ILE A 20 -3.00 -1.91 -5.28
N ALA A 21 -2.18 -1.63 -6.28
CA ALA A 21 -2.59 -1.74 -7.68
C ALA A 21 -3.03 -3.16 -8.05
N PHE A 22 -2.27 -4.15 -7.58
CA PHE A 22 -2.59 -5.56 -7.81
C PHE A 22 -3.91 -5.96 -7.15
N LEU A 23 -4.12 -5.52 -5.90
CA LEU A 23 -5.35 -5.82 -5.18
C LEU A 23 -6.57 -5.16 -5.83
N ARG A 24 -6.42 -3.92 -6.31
CA ARG A 24 -7.49 -3.24 -7.04
C ARG A 24 -7.87 -4.00 -8.29
N LYS A 25 -6.88 -4.51 -9.01
CA LYS A 25 -7.11 -5.29 -10.22
C LYS A 25 -7.83 -6.59 -9.87
N ARG A 26 -7.38 -7.29 -8.83
CA ARG A 26 -8.03 -8.52 -8.38
C ARG A 26 -9.47 -8.28 -7.96
N LEU A 27 -9.71 -7.18 -7.26
CA LEU A 27 -11.06 -6.81 -6.83
C LEU A 27 -11.99 -6.59 -8.02
N ALA A 28 -11.50 -5.91 -9.06
CA ALA A 28 -12.27 -5.66 -10.27
C ALA A 28 -12.61 -6.93 -11.03
N GLU A 29 -11.72 -7.93 -10.99
CA GLU A 29 -11.90 -9.20 -11.69
C GLU A 29 -12.63 -10.26 -10.87
N CYS A 30 -12.80 -10.03 -9.57
CA CYS A 30 -13.38 -11.02 -8.66
C CYS A 30 -14.90 -10.98 -8.72
N ALA A 31 -15.51 -12.15 -8.89
CA ALA A 31 -16.98 -12.30 -8.92
C ALA A 31 -17.55 -12.76 -7.59
N ASP A 32 -16.72 -13.33 -6.71
CA ASP A 32 -17.16 -13.88 -5.43
C ASP A 32 -17.21 -12.80 -4.35
N GLU A 33 -18.37 -12.61 -3.71
CA GLU A 33 -18.56 -11.58 -2.71
C GLU A 33 -17.70 -11.77 -1.47
N ASP A 34 -17.48 -13.01 -1.03
CA ASP A 34 -16.65 -13.26 0.14
C ASP A 34 -15.19 -12.96 -0.17
N ALA A 35 -14.71 -13.33 -1.35
CA ALA A 35 -13.38 -12.99 -1.81
C ALA A 35 -13.21 -11.48 -1.94
N LYS A 36 -14.22 -10.76 -2.44
CA LYS A 36 -14.20 -9.32 -2.54
C LYS A 36 -14.03 -8.66 -1.18
N LYS A 37 -14.73 -9.15 -0.16
CA LYS A 37 -14.62 -8.62 1.20
C LYS A 37 -13.20 -8.77 1.73
N ALA A 38 -12.59 -9.93 1.52
CA ALA A 38 -11.21 -10.19 1.94
C ALA A 38 -10.24 -9.26 1.22
N ILE A 39 -10.40 -9.09 -0.08
CA ILE A 39 -9.55 -8.21 -0.88
C ILE A 39 -9.71 -6.76 -0.43
N ARG A 40 -10.95 -6.29 -0.20
CA ARG A 40 -11.20 -4.93 0.27
C ARG A 40 -10.54 -4.66 1.61
N ARG A 41 -10.60 -5.63 2.52
CA ARG A 41 -9.95 -5.49 3.84
C ARG A 41 -8.44 -5.34 3.69
N GLU A 42 -7.82 -6.22 2.91
CA GLU A 42 -6.38 -6.17 2.68
C GLU A 42 -5.98 -4.87 1.99
N LEU A 43 -6.77 -4.44 1.01
CA LEU A 43 -6.55 -3.19 0.30
C LEU A 43 -6.61 -2.00 1.26
N MET A 44 -7.61 -1.96 2.14
CA MET A 44 -7.76 -0.89 3.11
C MET A 44 -6.57 -0.83 4.06
N GLU A 45 -6.11 -1.99 4.55
CA GLU A 45 -4.96 -2.06 5.45
C GLU A 45 -3.70 -1.53 4.77
N LYS A 46 -3.46 -1.90 3.52
CA LYS A 46 -2.28 -1.45 2.78
C LYS A 46 -2.36 0.03 2.41
N GLU A 47 -3.55 0.51 2.04
CA GLU A 47 -3.74 1.93 1.77
C GLU A 47 -3.52 2.78 3.02
N THR A 48 -4.02 2.32 4.16
CA THR A 48 -3.80 3.01 5.44
C THR A 48 -2.32 3.07 5.77
N TYR A 49 -1.61 1.96 5.61
CA TYR A 49 -0.18 1.90 5.87
C TYR A 49 0.59 2.83 4.93
N TYR A 50 0.23 2.82 3.65
CA TYR A 50 0.84 3.71 2.66
C TYR A 50 0.64 5.18 3.04
N ASN A 51 -0.56 5.55 3.45
CA ASN A 51 -0.87 6.92 3.85
C ASN A 51 -0.07 7.35 5.07
N ILE A 52 0.11 6.46 6.04
CA ILE A 52 0.93 6.74 7.22
C ILE A 52 2.38 7.02 6.82
N LEU A 53 2.94 6.21 5.92
CA LEU A 53 4.31 6.42 5.46
C LEU A 53 4.43 7.73 4.68
N ALA A 54 3.45 8.05 3.85
CA ALA A 54 3.45 9.29 3.09
C ALA A 54 3.38 10.51 4.01
N ASP A 55 2.55 10.44 5.04
CA ASP A 55 2.43 11.52 6.02
C ASP A 55 3.73 11.72 6.79
N ARG A 56 4.39 10.63 7.18
CA ARG A 56 5.68 10.72 7.86
C ARG A 56 6.73 11.41 7.00
N GLN A 57 6.74 11.12 5.71
CA GLN A 57 7.67 11.77 4.80
C GLN A 57 7.40 13.27 4.67
N ARG A 58 6.13 13.69 4.72
CA ARG A 58 5.77 15.10 4.68
C ARG A 58 6.24 15.86 5.91
N VAL A 59 6.17 15.21 7.07
CA VAL A 59 6.47 15.86 8.35
C VAL A 59 7.97 15.99 8.58
N ASN A 60 8.77 15.21 7.89
CA ASN A 60 10.22 15.18 8.07
C ASN A 60 11.00 16.21 7.25
N PHE A 61 10.41 17.35 6.99
CA PHE A 61 11.10 18.46 6.35
C PHE A 61 11.81 19.34 7.38
#